data_b8a0a78d64f0529165b0f3b406a759ec
#
_entry.id   b8a0a78d64f0529165b0f3b406a759ec
#
_cell.length_a   1.000
_cell.length_b   1.000
_cell.length_c   1.000
_cell.angle_alpha   90.00
_cell.angle_beta   90.00
_cell.angle_gamma   90.00
#
_symmetry.space_group_name_H-M   'P 1'
#
loop_
_entity.id
_entity.type
_entity.pdbx_description
1 polymer ?
#
loop_
_entity_poly.entity_id
_entity_poly.type
_entity_poly.pdbx_seq_one_letter_code
_entity_poly.pdbx_strand_id
1 'polypeptide(L)'
;MDMLKHLTRFLTLLTALVSGANLTGHAAQPSTPPFELMVLGSGGPGATGRAASSYLILIDGVPRILVDAGPGSFARLGEAKVSLASTDIVLLTHLHIDHAGELPGLFKARAVSSSGPIVFNVWGPDGSPENRQGAYFPSTSRFLQLLFGPNGAFAYLKDFSAPITLHAHDIPTSIRMNAGPQVVFKQSALTIMAIAGHHGDAPSVIYRIDDDGKSVTFSGDIDAKGIPDLTRIAKDTDLLVFNSVVLDPPDSPSILYTLHTPPHAIGEMARKANVHKLLLSHLSPATEEMHDAVLKSIQQNFTGPVSVAADGMRLQP
;
A
#
# COMPACT_ATOMS: atom_id res chain seq x y z
N MET A 1 65.59 53.55 29.22
CA MET A 1 66.01 54.80 28.51
C MET A 1 64.89 55.02 27.46
N ASP A 2 64.08 55.87 27.92
CA ASP A 2 63.62 57.15 27.40
C ASP A 2 62.63 57.00 26.26
N MET A 3 61.56 57.47 26.45
CA MET A 3 60.81 58.77 26.48
C MET A 3 59.78 58.75 25.39
N LEU A 4 58.52 58.83 25.72
CA LEU A 4 57.70 60.01 26.08
C LEU A 4 57.07 60.69 24.84
N LYS A 5 55.82 60.79 24.77
CA LYS A 5 54.90 61.93 24.89
C LYS A 5 53.77 61.95 23.86
N HIS A 6 52.59 61.93 24.45
CA HIS A 6 51.36 62.67 24.08
C HIS A 6 51.04 63.04 22.62
N LEU A 7 49.86 62.67 22.20
CA LEU A 7 48.86 63.70 21.78
C LEU A 7 47.43 63.13 21.80
N THR A 8 46.62 63.73 22.61
CA THR A 8 45.15 63.59 22.72
C THR A 8 44.54 64.31 21.53
N ARG A 9 43.68 63.62 20.78
CA ARG A 9 42.65 64.27 19.96
C ARG A 9 41.31 63.51 20.12
N PHE A 10 40.36 64.24 20.70
CA PHE A 10 38.92 63.88 20.72
C PHE A 10 38.41 63.80 19.30
N LEU A 11 37.81 62.65 18.96
CA LEU A 11 36.96 62.52 17.79
C LEU A 11 35.66 61.90 18.26
N THR A 12 34.61 62.69 18.36
CA THR A 12 33.23 62.31 18.65
C THR A 12 32.70 61.54 17.45
N LEU A 13 32.53 60.24 17.60
CA LEU A 13 31.89 59.44 16.58
C LEU A 13 30.41 59.26 16.96
N LEU A 14 29.53 59.81 16.14
CA LEU A 14 28.08 59.67 16.16
C LEU A 14 27.74 58.21 15.77
N THR A 15 27.36 57.35 16.68
CA THR A 15 26.86 56.01 16.38
C THR A 15 25.40 56.10 16.03
N ALA A 16 25.08 56.02 14.76
CA ALA A 16 23.74 55.76 14.29
C ALA A 16 23.35 54.29 14.56
N LEU A 17 22.41 54.06 15.49
CA LEU A 17 21.77 52.78 15.67
C LEU A 17 20.90 52.49 14.45
N VAL A 18 21.37 51.64 13.55
CA VAL A 18 20.51 50.99 12.55
C VAL A 18 19.92 49.77 13.23
N SER A 19 18.67 49.91 13.69
CA SER A 19 17.86 48.78 14.13
C SER A 19 17.48 47.95 12.91
N GLY A 20 18.32 47.00 12.53
CA GLY A 20 18.01 45.97 11.55
C GLY A 20 16.99 45.00 12.16
N ALA A 21 15.73 45.13 11.83
CA ALA A 21 14.76 44.08 12.09
C ALA A 21 15.12 42.85 11.25
N ASN A 22 15.79 41.88 11.87
CA ASN A 22 15.95 40.55 11.29
C ASN A 22 14.57 39.88 11.24
N LEU A 23 13.88 40.04 10.14
CA LEU A 23 12.77 39.17 9.74
C LEU A 23 13.40 37.82 9.36
N THR A 24 13.70 36.98 10.35
CA THR A 24 13.92 35.55 10.13
C THR A 24 12.58 34.95 9.74
N GLY A 25 12.29 34.95 8.44
CA GLY A 25 11.23 34.13 7.87
C GLY A 25 11.56 32.67 8.22
N HIS A 26 10.91 32.12 9.22
CA HIS A 26 10.86 30.67 9.43
C HIS A 26 10.16 30.13 8.17
N ALA A 27 10.93 29.56 7.24
CA ALA A 27 10.37 28.68 6.25
C ALA A 27 9.66 27.56 7.02
N ALA A 28 8.33 27.53 6.92
CA ALA A 28 7.57 26.44 7.51
C ALA A 28 8.17 25.14 7.02
N GLN A 29 8.63 24.30 7.95
CA GLN A 29 9.03 22.93 7.59
C GLN A 29 7.82 22.28 6.93
N PRO A 30 7.99 21.56 5.79
CA PRO A 30 6.88 20.86 5.17
C PRO A 30 6.26 19.94 6.22
N SER A 31 4.97 20.16 6.50
CA SER A 31 4.24 19.33 7.46
C SER A 31 4.21 17.90 6.92
N THR A 32 4.52 16.93 7.79
CA THR A 32 4.38 15.51 7.45
C THR A 32 2.92 15.25 7.06
N PRO A 33 2.65 14.59 5.91
CA PRO A 33 1.28 14.27 5.51
C PRO A 33 0.60 13.41 6.58
N PRO A 34 -0.63 13.74 6.99
CA PRO A 34 -1.34 12.97 8.02
C PRO A 34 -1.70 11.55 7.53
N PHE A 35 -1.98 11.40 6.23
CA PHE A 35 -2.31 10.11 5.62
C PHE A 35 -1.64 9.99 4.25
N GLU A 36 -0.81 8.98 4.04
CA GLU A 36 -0.02 8.81 2.83
C GLU A 36 0.04 7.34 2.41
N LEU A 37 -0.06 7.09 1.10
CA LEU A 37 0.25 5.82 0.46
C LEU A 37 1.67 5.85 -0.09
N MET A 38 2.46 4.83 0.23
CA MET A 38 3.74 4.55 -0.41
C MET A 38 3.67 3.23 -1.17
N VAL A 39 4.04 3.25 -2.45
CA VAL A 39 4.13 2.06 -3.30
C VAL A 39 5.51 1.45 -3.11
N LEU A 40 5.60 0.25 -2.53
CA LEU A 40 6.85 -0.52 -2.48
C LEU A 40 7.02 -1.33 -3.77
N GLY A 41 5.93 -1.88 -4.30
CA GLY A 41 5.92 -2.64 -5.53
C GLY A 41 4.70 -2.34 -6.38
N SER A 42 4.94 -2.02 -7.65
CA SER A 42 3.94 -1.58 -8.62
C SER A 42 3.71 -2.59 -9.76
N GLY A 43 4.49 -3.67 -9.81
CA GLY A 43 4.42 -4.72 -10.83
C GLY A 43 3.49 -5.87 -10.44
N GLY A 44 3.11 -6.65 -11.44
CA GLY A 44 2.38 -7.91 -11.32
C GLY A 44 3.31 -9.13 -11.25
N PRO A 45 2.82 -10.33 -11.65
CA PRO A 45 3.56 -11.60 -11.47
C PRO A 45 4.79 -11.74 -12.37
N GLY A 46 4.97 -10.88 -13.36
CA GLY A 46 6.11 -10.93 -14.28
C GLY A 46 7.37 -10.30 -13.69
N ALA A 47 8.55 -10.87 -14.00
CA ALA A 47 9.84 -10.27 -13.63
C ALA A 47 10.18 -9.11 -14.59
N THR A 48 9.62 -7.94 -14.37
CA THR A 48 9.68 -6.79 -15.29
C THR A 48 10.56 -5.64 -14.80
N GLY A 49 11.39 -5.86 -13.77
CA GLY A 49 12.21 -4.81 -13.15
C GLY A 49 11.46 -3.97 -12.10
N ARG A 50 10.16 -4.25 -11.89
CA ARG A 50 9.34 -3.71 -10.79
C ARG A 50 9.27 -4.73 -9.66
N ALA A 51 9.19 -4.27 -8.42
CA ALA A 51 8.76 -5.14 -7.34
C ALA A 51 7.27 -5.48 -7.52
N ALA A 52 6.87 -6.68 -7.13
CA ALA A 52 5.49 -7.11 -7.18
C ALA A 52 4.65 -6.40 -6.09
N SER A 53 3.33 -6.49 -6.19
CA SER A 53 2.37 -5.70 -5.38
C SER A 53 2.69 -5.64 -3.91
N SER A 54 2.98 -4.43 -3.41
CA SER A 54 3.19 -4.16 -2.00
C SER A 54 3.06 -2.67 -1.71
N TYR A 55 2.38 -2.31 -0.63
CA TYR A 55 2.10 -0.91 -0.30
C TYR A 55 2.21 -0.68 1.20
N LEU A 56 2.65 0.53 1.59
CA LEU A 56 2.59 1.00 2.96
C LEU A 56 1.61 2.17 3.10
N ILE A 57 0.77 2.12 4.13
CA ILE A 57 0.02 3.27 4.60
C ILE A 57 0.77 3.87 5.78
N LEU A 58 1.08 5.16 5.64
CA LEU A 58 1.71 5.96 6.67
C LEU A 58 0.64 6.88 7.28
N ILE A 59 0.59 6.90 8.61
CA ILE A 59 -0.24 7.82 9.40
C ILE A 59 0.72 8.73 10.16
N ASP A 60 0.59 10.03 9.99
CA ASP A 60 1.52 11.03 10.53
C ASP A 60 2.99 10.74 10.19
N GLY A 61 3.23 10.24 8.96
CA GLY A 61 4.56 9.86 8.47
C GLY A 61 5.10 8.54 9.02
N VAL A 62 4.33 7.82 9.85
CA VAL A 62 4.73 6.55 10.46
C VAL A 62 4.07 5.39 9.71
N PRO A 63 4.85 4.42 9.18
CA PRO A 63 4.30 3.22 8.54
C PRO A 63 3.49 2.40 9.55
N ARG A 64 2.19 2.23 9.28
CA ARG A 64 1.26 1.53 10.17
C ARG A 64 0.69 0.25 9.55
N ILE A 65 0.42 0.28 8.24
CA ILE A 65 -0.27 -0.81 7.56
C ILE A 65 0.55 -1.23 6.33
N LEU A 66 0.82 -2.53 6.22
CA LEU A 66 1.34 -3.14 5.01
C LEU A 66 0.18 -3.80 4.26
N VAL A 67 -0.01 -3.45 2.99
CA VAL A 67 -0.97 -4.10 2.09
C VAL A 67 -0.19 -4.87 1.04
N ASP A 68 -0.37 -6.17 1.03
CA ASP A 68 0.39 -7.14 0.24
C ASP A 68 1.92 -7.10 0.49
N ALA A 69 2.60 -8.16 0.13
CA ALA A 69 4.01 -8.40 0.37
C ALA A 69 4.63 -9.16 -0.81
N GLY A 70 4.53 -8.58 -2.02
CA GLY A 70 5.07 -9.19 -3.23
C GLY A 70 6.60 -9.17 -3.28
N PRO A 71 7.22 -10.09 -4.03
CA PRO A 71 8.66 -10.18 -4.20
C PRO A 71 9.30 -8.88 -4.68
N GLY A 72 10.46 -8.53 -4.10
CA GLY A 72 11.18 -7.29 -4.36
C GLY A 72 10.83 -6.15 -3.40
N SER A 73 9.70 -6.20 -2.70
CA SER A 73 9.29 -5.17 -1.74
C SER A 73 10.27 -4.99 -0.58
N PHE A 74 10.98 -6.06 -0.16
CA PHE A 74 12.04 -5.98 0.86
C PHE A 74 13.19 -5.06 0.41
N ALA A 75 13.65 -5.20 -0.83
CA ALA A 75 14.70 -4.35 -1.38
C ALA A 75 14.24 -2.90 -1.50
N ARG A 76 13.01 -2.67 -1.99
CA ARG A 76 12.44 -1.33 -2.13
C ARG A 76 12.23 -0.64 -0.79
N LEU A 77 11.85 -1.39 0.24
CA LEU A 77 11.81 -0.87 1.62
C LEU A 77 13.16 -0.30 2.07
N GLY A 78 14.25 -1.04 1.77
CA GLY A 78 15.61 -0.60 2.08
C GLY A 78 16.02 0.63 1.29
N GLU A 79 15.73 0.70 0.01
CA GLU A 79 15.97 1.87 -0.85
C GLU A 79 15.23 3.12 -0.35
N ALA A 80 13.99 2.94 0.07
CA ALA A 80 13.15 4.01 0.61
C ALA A 80 13.61 4.49 2.01
N LYS A 81 14.50 3.75 2.67
CA LYS A 81 14.96 4.02 4.05
C LYS A 81 13.82 4.15 5.05
N VAL A 82 12.76 3.37 4.83
CA VAL A 82 11.57 3.37 5.69
C VAL A 82 11.67 2.20 6.68
N SER A 83 11.39 2.49 7.95
CA SER A 83 11.37 1.48 9.01
C SER A 83 9.97 0.93 9.21
N LEU A 84 9.84 -0.39 9.30
CA LEU A 84 8.59 -1.06 9.69
C LEU A 84 8.37 -1.09 11.21
N ALA A 85 9.13 -0.34 12.00
CA ALA A 85 9.12 -0.41 13.47
C ALA A 85 7.73 -0.25 14.12
N SER A 86 6.81 0.42 13.45
CA SER A 86 5.42 0.63 13.92
C SER A 86 4.37 -0.07 13.06
N THR A 87 4.79 -0.91 12.11
CA THR A 87 3.86 -1.67 11.25
C THR A 87 3.44 -2.92 12.00
N ASP A 88 2.20 -2.95 12.43
CA ASP A 88 1.57 -4.04 13.17
C ASP A 88 0.30 -4.60 12.48
N ILE A 89 -0.13 -3.96 11.40
CA ILE A 89 -1.27 -4.37 10.59
C ILE A 89 -0.80 -4.81 9.21
N VAL A 90 -1.19 -6.02 8.81
CA VAL A 90 -0.90 -6.58 7.49
C VAL A 90 -2.20 -7.01 6.84
N LEU A 91 -2.44 -6.57 5.61
CA LEU A 91 -3.61 -6.90 4.82
C LEU A 91 -3.15 -7.65 3.57
N LEU A 92 -3.54 -8.90 3.42
CA LEU A 92 -3.27 -9.69 2.23
C LEU A 92 -4.54 -9.75 1.38
N THR A 93 -4.47 -9.22 0.15
CA THR A 93 -5.62 -9.26 -0.76
C THR A 93 -5.92 -10.69 -1.19
N HIS A 94 -4.88 -11.46 -1.48
CA HIS A 94 -4.95 -12.90 -1.75
C HIS A 94 -3.55 -13.53 -1.58
N LEU A 95 -3.45 -14.86 -1.77
CA LEU A 95 -2.23 -15.59 -1.44
C LEU A 95 -1.43 -16.05 -2.67
N HIS A 96 -1.56 -15.39 -3.82
CA HIS A 96 -0.61 -15.57 -4.91
C HIS A 96 0.78 -15.09 -4.50
N ILE A 97 1.81 -15.69 -5.08
CA ILE A 97 3.20 -15.42 -4.69
C ILE A 97 3.60 -13.96 -4.91
N ASP A 98 3.07 -13.31 -5.93
CA ASP A 98 3.32 -11.90 -6.25
C ASP A 98 2.61 -10.90 -5.30
N HIS A 99 1.79 -11.42 -4.37
CA HIS A 99 1.15 -10.65 -3.30
C HIS A 99 1.60 -11.04 -1.89
N ALA A 100 2.14 -12.25 -1.69
CA ALA A 100 2.47 -12.75 -0.36
C ALA A 100 3.89 -13.33 -0.23
N GLY A 101 4.64 -13.44 -1.33
CA GLY A 101 5.91 -14.18 -1.37
C GLY A 101 7.06 -13.57 -0.57
N GLU A 102 7.06 -12.26 -0.32
CA GLU A 102 8.11 -11.56 0.46
C GLU A 102 7.76 -11.38 1.95
N LEU A 103 6.58 -11.85 2.38
CA LEU A 103 6.13 -11.67 3.76
C LEU A 103 7.17 -12.08 4.82
N PRO A 104 7.89 -13.23 4.68
CA PRO A 104 8.93 -13.60 5.62
C PRO A 104 10.10 -12.61 5.69
N GLY A 105 10.49 -12.03 4.55
CA GLY A 105 11.53 -11.02 4.46
C GLY A 105 11.15 -9.73 5.18
N LEU A 106 9.93 -9.26 4.97
CA LEU A 106 9.39 -8.05 5.63
C LEU A 106 9.22 -8.24 7.14
N PHE A 107 8.76 -9.42 7.59
CA PHE A 107 8.71 -9.75 9.01
C PHE A 107 10.10 -9.79 9.65
N LYS A 108 11.10 -10.33 8.94
CA LYS A 108 12.48 -10.27 9.38
C LYS A 108 13.01 -8.84 9.47
N ALA A 109 12.72 -8.00 8.48
CA ALA A 109 13.10 -6.57 8.51
C ALA A 109 12.55 -5.88 9.76
N ARG A 110 11.27 -6.12 10.08
CA ARG A 110 10.63 -5.62 11.30
C ARG A 110 11.30 -6.15 12.57
N ALA A 111 11.62 -7.44 12.61
CA ALA A 111 12.27 -8.08 13.77
C ALA A 111 13.68 -7.51 14.02
N VAL A 112 14.47 -7.31 12.96
CA VAL A 112 15.83 -6.74 13.05
C VAL A 112 15.80 -5.30 13.58
N SER A 113 14.76 -4.54 13.26
CA SER A 113 14.63 -3.13 13.69
C SER A 113 13.96 -2.95 15.06
N SER A 114 13.58 -4.06 15.73
CA SER A 114 12.88 -4.01 17.02
C SER A 114 13.78 -4.39 18.19
N SER A 115 13.57 -3.69 19.31
CA SER A 115 14.21 -3.98 20.61
C SER A 115 13.27 -4.69 21.60
N GLY A 116 12.05 -5.00 21.23
CA GLY A 116 11.04 -5.62 22.10
C GLY A 116 10.06 -6.52 21.36
N PRO A 117 9.12 -7.15 22.07
CA PRO A 117 8.12 -8.03 21.48
C PRO A 117 7.36 -7.36 20.33
N ILE A 118 7.09 -8.14 19.29
CA ILE A 118 6.40 -7.71 18.09
C ILE A 118 5.07 -8.46 18.00
N VAL A 119 4.02 -7.71 17.66
CA VAL A 119 2.71 -8.28 17.36
C VAL A 119 2.33 -7.88 15.95
N PHE A 120 1.98 -8.85 15.11
CA PHE A 120 1.33 -8.60 13.83
C PHE A 120 -0.10 -9.09 13.86
N ASN A 121 -1.01 -8.26 13.40
CA ASN A 121 -2.38 -8.64 13.06
C ASN A 121 -2.45 -8.77 11.54
N VAL A 122 -2.72 -9.95 11.04
CA VAL A 122 -2.70 -10.27 9.60
C VAL A 122 -4.09 -10.68 9.15
N TRP A 123 -4.70 -9.88 8.29
CA TRP A 123 -5.97 -10.17 7.64
C TRP A 123 -5.73 -10.67 6.22
N GLY A 124 -6.55 -11.60 5.78
CA GLY A 124 -6.53 -12.11 4.42
C GLY A 124 -7.63 -13.15 4.21
N PRO A 125 -7.71 -13.79 3.03
CA PRO A 125 -8.80 -14.71 2.69
C PRO A 125 -8.84 -15.95 3.57
N ASP A 126 -10.05 -16.52 3.72
CA ASP A 126 -10.32 -17.77 4.46
C ASP A 126 -9.91 -19.04 3.70
N GLY A 127 -9.38 -18.91 2.48
CA GLY A 127 -8.92 -20.04 1.66
C GLY A 127 -10.02 -20.73 0.88
N SER A 128 -9.64 -21.76 0.12
CA SER A 128 -10.57 -22.61 -0.61
C SER A 128 -10.86 -23.91 0.17
N PRO A 129 -12.04 -24.52 0.00
CA PRO A 129 -12.33 -25.82 0.61
C PRO A 129 -11.32 -26.89 0.20
N GLU A 130 -10.88 -27.72 1.14
CA GLU A 130 -9.86 -28.76 0.93
C GLU A 130 -10.27 -29.81 -0.13
N ASN A 131 -11.56 -30.04 -0.31
CA ASN A 131 -12.12 -31.03 -1.24
C ASN A 131 -12.51 -30.45 -2.61
N ARG A 132 -12.05 -29.23 -2.92
CA ARG A 132 -12.37 -28.54 -4.17
C ARG A 132 -11.59 -29.13 -5.34
N GLN A 133 -12.24 -29.25 -6.52
CA GLN A 133 -11.53 -29.42 -7.79
C GLN A 133 -10.90 -28.08 -8.20
N GLY A 134 -9.60 -28.07 -8.48
CA GLY A 134 -8.83 -26.88 -8.86
C GLY A 134 -7.65 -26.62 -7.92
N ALA A 135 -7.05 -25.44 -7.99
CA ALA A 135 -5.94 -25.08 -7.13
C ALA A 135 -6.39 -24.95 -5.66
N TYR A 136 -5.61 -25.53 -4.78
CA TYR A 136 -5.82 -25.39 -3.33
C TYR A 136 -5.16 -24.10 -2.84
N PHE A 137 -5.94 -23.28 -2.15
CA PHE A 137 -5.46 -22.10 -1.44
C PHE A 137 -5.69 -22.28 0.06
N PRO A 138 -4.63 -22.23 0.90
CA PRO A 138 -4.82 -22.24 2.35
C PRO A 138 -5.56 -20.98 2.80
N SER A 139 -6.18 -21.03 3.99
CA SER A 139 -6.58 -19.80 4.66
C SER A 139 -5.35 -19.00 5.11
N THR A 140 -5.51 -17.71 5.37
CA THR A 140 -4.43 -16.85 5.89
C THR A 140 -3.83 -17.41 7.19
N SER A 141 -4.67 -17.91 8.11
CA SER A 141 -4.20 -18.57 9.33
C SER A 141 -3.36 -19.80 9.03
N ARG A 142 -3.78 -20.64 8.07
CA ARG A 142 -3.03 -21.81 7.65
C ARG A 142 -1.73 -21.42 6.93
N PHE A 143 -1.75 -20.42 6.09
CA PHE A 143 -0.58 -19.90 5.40
C PHE A 143 0.49 -19.42 6.40
N LEU A 144 0.11 -18.61 7.38
CA LEU A 144 1.02 -18.18 8.44
C LEU A 144 1.56 -19.34 9.27
N GLN A 145 0.73 -20.36 9.55
CA GLN A 145 1.18 -21.56 10.26
C GLN A 145 2.21 -22.35 9.45
N LEU A 146 2.05 -22.48 8.13
CA LEU A 146 2.99 -23.14 7.24
C LEU A 146 4.34 -22.41 7.16
N LEU A 147 4.32 -21.07 7.22
CA LEU A 147 5.54 -20.26 7.19
C LEU A 147 6.23 -20.18 8.56
N PHE A 148 5.50 -19.88 9.62
CA PHE A 148 6.06 -19.45 10.92
C PHE A 148 5.65 -20.33 12.10
N GLY A 149 4.77 -21.31 11.90
CA GLY A 149 4.39 -22.26 12.96
C GLY A 149 5.56 -23.14 13.43
N PRO A 150 5.39 -23.97 14.46
CA PRO A 150 6.48 -24.77 15.04
C PRO A 150 7.24 -25.63 14.03
N ASN A 151 6.58 -26.07 12.96
CA ASN A 151 7.16 -26.84 11.86
C ASN A 151 7.15 -26.05 10.54
N GLY A 152 7.01 -24.73 10.60
CA GLY A 152 6.97 -23.86 9.43
C GLY A 152 8.36 -23.60 8.85
N ALA A 153 8.39 -23.22 7.57
CA ALA A 153 9.63 -22.98 6.83
C ALA A 153 10.54 -21.93 7.49
N PHE A 154 9.96 -20.95 8.19
CA PHE A 154 10.66 -19.85 8.86
C PHE A 154 10.35 -19.82 10.38
N ALA A 155 10.12 -20.97 11.00
CA ALA A 155 9.82 -21.08 12.43
C ALA A 155 10.83 -20.37 13.34
N TYR A 156 12.10 -20.26 12.91
CA TYR A 156 13.16 -19.58 13.65
C TYR A 156 12.92 -18.08 13.87
N LEU A 157 12.10 -17.44 13.01
CA LEU A 157 11.79 -16.00 13.14
C LEU A 157 10.99 -15.68 14.41
N LYS A 158 10.31 -16.67 14.98
CA LYS A 158 9.50 -16.47 16.19
C LYS A 158 10.33 -15.91 17.37
N ASP A 159 11.60 -16.31 17.46
CA ASP A 159 12.49 -15.95 18.55
C ASP A 159 13.84 -15.37 18.06
N PHE A 160 13.89 -14.83 16.83
CA PHE A 160 15.16 -14.46 16.19
C PHE A 160 15.87 -13.28 16.86
N SER A 161 15.23 -12.13 17.06
CA SER A 161 15.78 -10.93 17.71
C SER A 161 14.83 -10.36 18.75
N ALA A 162 13.55 -10.64 18.57
CA ALA A 162 12.49 -10.32 19.49
C ALA A 162 11.36 -11.36 19.30
N PRO A 163 10.60 -11.69 20.36
CA PRO A 163 9.42 -12.56 20.22
C PRO A 163 8.42 -11.97 19.23
N ILE A 164 8.02 -12.75 18.22
CA ILE A 164 6.98 -12.38 17.27
C ILE A 164 5.70 -13.17 17.59
N THR A 165 4.61 -12.43 17.80
CA THR A 165 3.25 -12.98 17.91
C THR A 165 2.48 -12.63 16.63
N LEU A 166 1.85 -13.64 16.01
CA LEU A 166 1.02 -13.51 14.83
C LEU A 166 -0.43 -13.78 15.16
N HIS A 167 -1.30 -12.82 14.97
CA HIS A 167 -2.75 -12.96 15.03
C HIS A 167 -3.30 -12.98 13.60
N ALA A 168 -3.73 -14.14 13.15
CA ALA A 168 -4.34 -14.33 11.84
C ALA A 168 -5.86 -14.10 11.91
N HIS A 169 -6.39 -13.41 10.91
CA HIS A 169 -7.81 -13.11 10.78
C HIS A 169 -8.27 -13.50 9.37
N ASP A 170 -8.95 -14.64 9.27
CA ASP A 170 -9.47 -15.14 8.00
C ASP A 170 -10.76 -14.41 7.64
N ILE A 171 -10.77 -13.74 6.49
CA ILE A 171 -11.92 -13.01 5.94
C ILE A 171 -12.72 -13.96 5.05
N PRO A 172 -14.03 -14.19 5.33
CA PRO A 172 -14.86 -15.03 4.49
C PRO A 172 -14.97 -14.53 3.06
N THR A 173 -14.55 -15.36 2.09
CA THR A 173 -14.61 -15.05 0.65
C THR A 173 -15.67 -15.86 -0.10
N SER A 174 -16.18 -16.93 0.52
CA SER A 174 -17.20 -17.80 -0.06
C SER A 174 -18.63 -17.29 0.08
N ILE A 175 -18.90 -16.40 1.05
CA ILE A 175 -20.23 -15.85 1.34
C ILE A 175 -20.45 -14.58 0.51
N ARG A 176 -20.80 -14.73 -0.75
CA ARG A 176 -20.97 -13.59 -1.68
C ARG A 176 -22.35 -12.97 -1.72
N MET A 177 -23.35 -13.58 -1.13
CA MET A 177 -24.72 -13.13 -1.30
C MET A 177 -25.06 -12.05 -0.26
N ASN A 178 -25.03 -10.79 -0.69
CA ASN A 178 -25.59 -9.62 0.02
C ASN A 178 -24.89 -9.13 1.30
N ALA A 179 -23.74 -9.66 1.68
CA ALA A 179 -22.96 -9.04 2.75
C ALA A 179 -22.28 -7.76 2.21
N GLY A 180 -22.60 -6.61 2.79
CA GLY A 180 -21.87 -5.36 2.52
C GLY A 180 -20.46 -5.40 3.09
N PRO A 181 -19.66 -4.31 2.86
CA PRO A 181 -18.36 -4.18 3.50
C PRO A 181 -18.46 -4.33 5.02
N GLN A 182 -17.53 -5.09 5.60
CA GLN A 182 -17.46 -5.33 7.03
C GLN A 182 -16.28 -4.57 7.64
N VAL A 183 -16.47 -3.94 8.80
CA VAL A 183 -15.36 -3.37 9.58
C VAL A 183 -14.58 -4.51 10.20
N VAL A 184 -13.31 -4.66 9.81
CA VAL A 184 -12.40 -5.69 10.32
C VAL A 184 -11.42 -5.16 11.37
N PHE A 185 -11.17 -3.85 11.35
CA PHE A 185 -10.36 -3.17 12.35
C PHE A 185 -10.85 -1.75 12.57
N LYS A 186 -10.82 -1.28 13.84
CA LYS A 186 -11.11 0.12 14.19
C LYS A 186 -10.32 0.54 15.42
N GLN A 187 -9.60 1.65 15.29
CA GLN A 187 -8.86 2.28 16.39
C GLN A 187 -8.79 3.79 16.16
N SER A 188 -9.32 4.58 17.07
CA SER A 188 -9.41 6.04 16.93
C SER A 188 -10.08 6.45 15.60
N ALA A 189 -9.42 7.24 14.75
CA ALA A 189 -9.89 7.63 13.44
C ALA A 189 -9.74 6.53 12.40
N LEU A 190 -8.75 5.64 12.57
CA LEU A 190 -8.46 4.56 11.63
C LEU A 190 -9.55 3.49 11.64
N THR A 191 -10.11 3.23 10.46
CA THR A 191 -11.07 2.15 10.23
C THR A 191 -10.66 1.37 8.98
N ILE A 192 -10.63 0.03 9.07
CA ILE A 192 -10.37 -0.85 7.93
C ILE A 192 -11.63 -1.66 7.67
N MET A 193 -12.08 -1.61 6.43
CA MET A 193 -13.21 -2.41 5.95
C MET A 193 -12.72 -3.42 4.91
N ALA A 194 -13.40 -4.55 4.85
CA ALA A 194 -13.12 -5.62 3.90
C ALA A 194 -14.42 -6.17 3.28
N ILE A 195 -14.31 -6.65 2.06
CA ILE A 195 -15.35 -7.38 1.35
C ILE A 195 -14.69 -8.44 0.45
N ALA A 196 -15.39 -9.54 0.17
CA ALA A 196 -14.90 -10.55 -0.76
C ALA A 196 -14.70 -9.97 -2.16
N GLY A 197 -13.56 -10.25 -2.78
CA GLY A 197 -13.30 -10.04 -4.19
C GLY A 197 -13.66 -11.25 -5.05
N HIS A 198 -13.28 -11.24 -6.33
CA HIS A 198 -13.35 -12.40 -7.24
C HIS A 198 -12.15 -12.40 -8.17
N HIS A 199 -11.31 -13.42 -8.06
CA HIS A 199 -10.11 -13.61 -8.85
C HIS A 199 -10.00 -15.06 -9.33
N GLY A 200 -10.81 -15.42 -10.32
CA GLY A 200 -10.92 -16.80 -10.80
C GLY A 200 -11.33 -17.75 -9.67
N ASP A 201 -10.44 -18.69 -9.33
CA ASP A 201 -10.64 -19.63 -8.22
C ASP A 201 -9.80 -19.28 -6.96
N ALA A 202 -8.97 -18.25 -7.03
CA ALA A 202 -8.24 -17.75 -5.87
C ALA A 202 -9.15 -16.93 -4.95
N PRO A 203 -9.28 -17.29 -3.66
CA PRO A 203 -9.97 -16.47 -2.67
C PRO A 203 -9.31 -15.10 -2.55
N SER A 204 -10.07 -14.01 -2.71
CA SER A 204 -9.55 -12.65 -2.68
C SER A 204 -10.41 -11.70 -1.85
N VAL A 205 -9.77 -10.65 -1.33
CA VAL A 205 -10.35 -9.64 -0.45
C VAL A 205 -10.05 -8.26 -0.99
N ILE A 206 -11.04 -7.40 -1.02
CA ILE A 206 -10.93 -5.98 -1.32
C ILE A 206 -10.90 -5.24 0.02
N TYR A 207 -9.96 -4.30 0.20
CA TYR A 207 -9.83 -3.52 1.43
C TYR A 207 -10.07 -2.04 1.18
N ARG A 208 -10.70 -1.38 2.17
CA ARG A 208 -10.76 0.06 2.28
C ARG A 208 -10.21 0.49 3.63
N ILE A 209 -9.36 1.52 3.63
CA ILE A 209 -8.74 2.11 4.81
C ILE A 209 -9.17 3.56 4.87
N ASP A 210 -9.83 3.94 5.96
CA ASP A 210 -10.25 5.32 6.24
C ASP A 210 -9.50 5.81 7.48
N ASP A 211 -8.95 7.03 7.41
CA ASP A 211 -8.33 7.73 8.53
C ASP A 211 -8.55 9.24 8.40
N ASP A 212 -9.06 9.87 9.46
CA ASP A 212 -9.34 11.31 9.56
C ASP A 212 -10.00 11.94 8.31
N GLY A 213 -11.05 11.27 7.80
CA GLY A 213 -11.83 11.73 6.65
C GLY A 213 -11.15 11.53 5.29
N LYS A 214 -10.02 10.82 5.22
CA LYS A 214 -9.35 10.37 4.01
C LYS A 214 -9.48 8.88 3.83
N SER A 215 -9.45 8.42 2.58
CA SER A 215 -9.67 7.01 2.27
C SER A 215 -8.81 6.49 1.10
N VAL A 216 -8.32 5.26 1.27
CA VAL A 216 -7.68 4.49 0.20
C VAL A 216 -8.39 3.14 0.09
N THR A 217 -8.75 2.75 -1.14
CA THR A 217 -9.30 1.43 -1.43
C THR A 217 -8.32 0.65 -2.32
N PHE A 218 -8.10 -0.62 -2.00
CA PHE A 218 -7.27 -1.55 -2.76
C PHE A 218 -8.16 -2.60 -3.39
N SER A 219 -8.18 -2.69 -4.73
CA SER A 219 -8.96 -3.71 -5.44
C SER A 219 -8.41 -5.12 -5.21
N GLY A 220 -7.09 -5.26 -4.99
CA GLY A 220 -6.43 -6.53 -5.25
C GLY A 220 -6.65 -6.98 -6.69
N ASP A 221 -6.40 -8.25 -6.96
CA ASP A 221 -6.74 -8.84 -8.25
C ASP A 221 -8.21 -9.23 -8.28
N ILE A 222 -8.95 -8.69 -9.23
CA ILE A 222 -10.35 -8.99 -9.45
C ILE A 222 -10.70 -9.08 -10.93
N ASP A 223 -11.62 -9.97 -11.25
CA ASP A 223 -12.29 -10.05 -12.56
C ASP A 223 -13.63 -9.27 -12.57
N ALA A 224 -14.36 -9.37 -13.67
CA ALA A 224 -15.64 -8.69 -13.84
C ALA A 224 -16.69 -9.04 -12.76
N LYS A 225 -16.60 -10.22 -12.12
CA LYS A 225 -17.50 -10.62 -11.04
C LYS A 225 -17.19 -9.94 -9.71
N GLY A 226 -15.97 -9.44 -9.52
CA GLY A 226 -15.57 -8.66 -8.34
C GLY A 226 -15.98 -7.18 -8.41
N ILE A 227 -16.31 -6.66 -9.58
CA ILE A 227 -16.67 -5.24 -9.81
C ILE A 227 -17.84 -4.76 -8.95
N PRO A 228 -18.96 -5.49 -8.78
CA PRO A 228 -20.06 -5.02 -7.93
C PRO A 228 -19.66 -4.81 -6.48
N ASP A 229 -18.81 -5.69 -5.93
CA ASP A 229 -18.33 -5.61 -4.55
C ASP A 229 -17.32 -4.46 -4.38
N LEU A 230 -16.40 -4.30 -5.34
CA LEU A 230 -15.50 -3.15 -5.36
C LEU A 230 -16.29 -1.84 -5.46
N THR A 231 -17.31 -1.75 -6.32
CA THR A 231 -18.13 -0.53 -6.45
C THR A 231 -18.78 -0.13 -5.13
N ARG A 232 -19.19 -1.12 -4.32
CA ARG A 232 -19.81 -0.86 -3.01
C ARG A 232 -18.81 -0.34 -1.97
N ILE A 233 -17.64 -0.98 -1.85
CA ILE A 233 -16.66 -0.62 -0.84
C ILE A 233 -15.87 0.65 -1.23
N ALA A 234 -15.64 0.87 -2.53
CA ALA A 234 -14.92 2.03 -3.05
C ALA A 234 -15.80 3.29 -3.19
N LYS A 235 -17.06 3.25 -2.77
CA LYS A 235 -17.95 4.40 -2.87
C LYS A 235 -17.34 5.64 -2.20
N ASP A 236 -17.24 6.75 -2.97
CA ASP A 236 -16.68 8.03 -2.53
C ASP A 236 -15.25 7.92 -1.96
N THR A 237 -14.43 6.94 -2.42
CA THR A 237 -13.04 6.83 -1.97
C THR A 237 -12.17 7.94 -2.56
N ASP A 238 -11.25 8.50 -1.75
CA ASP A 238 -10.32 9.54 -2.21
C ASP A 238 -9.30 8.99 -3.20
N LEU A 239 -8.79 7.76 -2.95
CA LEU A 239 -7.84 7.09 -3.82
C LEU A 239 -8.22 5.62 -3.98
N LEU A 240 -8.40 5.17 -5.22
CA LEU A 240 -8.52 3.76 -5.56
C LEU A 240 -7.21 3.26 -6.18
N VAL A 241 -6.57 2.29 -5.55
CA VAL A 241 -5.48 1.51 -6.12
C VAL A 241 -6.10 0.32 -6.85
N PHE A 242 -5.94 0.29 -8.19
CA PHE A 242 -6.52 -0.75 -9.03
C PHE A 242 -5.44 -1.53 -9.78
N ASN A 243 -5.52 -2.86 -9.73
CA ASN A 243 -4.60 -3.76 -10.41
C ASN A 243 -4.92 -3.86 -11.90
N SER A 244 -4.01 -3.36 -12.76
CA SER A 244 -4.18 -3.19 -14.20
C SER A 244 -3.25 -4.13 -14.99
N VAL A 245 -3.76 -5.31 -15.37
CA VAL A 245 -2.96 -6.41 -15.94
C VAL A 245 -3.26 -6.63 -17.42
N VAL A 246 -4.51 -6.40 -17.85
CA VAL A 246 -4.99 -6.73 -19.20
C VAL A 246 -5.34 -5.47 -19.98
N LEU A 247 -5.29 -5.58 -21.30
CA LEU A 247 -5.84 -4.60 -22.25
C LEU A 247 -7.34 -4.84 -22.46
N ASP A 248 -8.00 -3.95 -23.17
CA ASP A 248 -9.40 -4.23 -23.57
C ASP A 248 -9.48 -5.40 -24.52
N PRO A 249 -10.60 -6.19 -24.50
CA PRO A 249 -10.77 -7.29 -25.43
C PRO A 249 -10.79 -6.81 -26.91
N PRO A 250 -10.16 -7.55 -27.84
CA PRO A 250 -9.54 -8.88 -27.66
C PRO A 250 -8.02 -8.86 -27.39
N ASP A 251 -7.43 -7.73 -27.01
CA ASP A 251 -5.99 -7.46 -27.03
C ASP A 251 -5.18 -8.16 -25.93
N SER A 252 -5.84 -8.94 -25.06
CA SER A 252 -5.18 -9.85 -24.12
C SER A 252 -5.71 -11.28 -24.25
N PRO A 253 -4.94 -12.30 -23.82
CA PRO A 253 -5.41 -13.68 -23.79
C PRO A 253 -6.73 -13.84 -23.03
N SER A 254 -7.72 -14.54 -23.61
CA SER A 254 -9.08 -14.64 -23.04
C SER A 254 -9.12 -15.17 -21.62
N ILE A 255 -8.20 -16.06 -21.26
CA ILE A 255 -8.10 -16.62 -19.90
C ILE A 255 -7.81 -15.53 -18.86
N LEU A 256 -7.05 -14.48 -19.20
CA LEU A 256 -6.71 -13.42 -18.27
C LEU A 256 -7.92 -12.58 -17.86
N TYR A 257 -8.97 -12.51 -18.69
CA TYR A 257 -10.21 -11.83 -18.32
C TYR A 257 -11.05 -12.58 -17.28
N THR A 258 -10.72 -13.83 -16.99
CA THR A 258 -11.30 -14.57 -15.86
C THR A 258 -10.60 -14.27 -14.53
N LEU A 259 -9.52 -13.51 -14.59
CA LEU A 259 -8.67 -13.14 -13.44
C LEU A 259 -8.62 -11.63 -13.20
N HIS A 260 -8.69 -10.84 -14.29
CA HIS A 260 -8.46 -9.41 -14.26
C HIS A 260 -9.50 -8.61 -15.01
N THR A 261 -9.65 -7.35 -14.66
CA THR A 261 -10.63 -6.41 -15.21
C THR A 261 -10.00 -5.55 -16.31
N PRO A 262 -10.64 -5.42 -17.50
CA PRO A 262 -10.13 -4.58 -18.58
C PRO A 262 -10.30 -3.08 -18.31
N PRO A 263 -9.48 -2.20 -18.95
CA PRO A 263 -9.43 -0.76 -18.70
C PRO A 263 -10.78 -0.04 -18.83
N HIS A 264 -11.57 -0.35 -19.84
CA HIS A 264 -12.90 0.23 -20.02
C HIS A 264 -13.80 0.02 -18.79
N ALA A 265 -13.83 -1.21 -18.27
CA ALA A 265 -14.62 -1.55 -17.08
C ALA A 265 -14.08 -0.92 -15.81
N ILE A 266 -12.74 -0.70 -15.70
CA ILE A 266 -12.13 0.05 -14.61
C ILE A 266 -12.66 1.49 -14.58
N GLY A 267 -12.67 2.18 -15.72
CA GLY A 267 -13.18 3.54 -15.84
C GLY A 267 -14.69 3.63 -15.51
N GLU A 268 -15.48 2.70 -15.99
CA GLU A 268 -16.92 2.64 -15.70
C GLU A 268 -17.19 2.43 -14.21
N MET A 269 -16.47 1.52 -13.57
CA MET A 269 -16.59 1.23 -12.14
C MET A 269 -16.15 2.44 -11.31
N ALA A 270 -15.00 3.07 -11.61
CA ALA A 270 -14.50 4.24 -10.90
C ALA A 270 -15.51 5.41 -10.92
N ARG A 271 -16.14 5.64 -12.08
CA ARG A 271 -17.24 6.62 -12.22
C ARG A 271 -18.45 6.24 -11.36
N LYS A 272 -18.90 4.97 -11.42
CA LYS A 272 -20.08 4.50 -10.67
C LYS A 272 -19.88 4.59 -9.15
N ALA A 273 -18.66 4.33 -8.68
CA ALA A 273 -18.30 4.41 -7.27
C ALA A 273 -18.00 5.85 -6.82
N ASN A 274 -18.03 6.84 -7.73
CA ASN A 274 -17.62 8.22 -7.45
C ASN A 274 -16.20 8.31 -6.83
N VAL A 275 -15.25 7.57 -7.42
CA VAL A 275 -13.84 7.60 -7.02
C VAL A 275 -13.24 8.98 -7.30
N HIS A 276 -12.47 9.55 -6.38
CA HIS A 276 -11.87 10.86 -6.60
C HIS A 276 -10.57 10.78 -7.41
N LYS A 277 -9.69 9.82 -7.10
CA LYS A 277 -8.42 9.58 -7.80
C LYS A 277 -8.23 8.09 -8.05
N LEU A 278 -7.65 7.73 -9.19
CA LEU A 278 -7.32 6.35 -9.57
C LEU A 278 -5.81 6.19 -9.71
N LEU A 279 -5.24 5.17 -9.06
CA LEU A 279 -3.87 4.73 -9.23
C LEU A 279 -3.88 3.33 -9.86
N LEU A 280 -3.37 3.22 -11.09
CA LEU A 280 -3.17 1.93 -11.75
C LEU A 280 -1.86 1.32 -11.24
N SER A 281 -1.92 0.10 -10.74
CA SER A 281 -0.77 -0.64 -10.21
C SER A 281 -0.83 -2.10 -10.69
N HIS A 282 0.06 -2.95 -10.20
CA HIS A 282 0.15 -4.37 -10.62
C HIS A 282 0.30 -4.50 -12.14
N LEU A 283 1.21 -3.69 -12.70
CA LEU A 283 1.34 -3.55 -14.15
C LEU A 283 1.94 -4.80 -14.78
N SER A 284 1.34 -5.26 -15.88
CA SER A 284 1.93 -6.25 -16.77
C SER A 284 2.80 -5.57 -17.83
N PRO A 285 3.71 -6.30 -18.51
CA PRO A 285 4.43 -5.75 -19.65
C PRO A 285 3.52 -5.15 -20.72
N ALA A 286 2.38 -5.80 -21.01
CA ALA A 286 1.43 -5.33 -22.01
C ALA A 286 0.77 -4.00 -21.63
N THR A 287 0.34 -3.85 -20.37
CA THR A 287 -0.27 -2.60 -19.90
C THR A 287 0.75 -1.48 -19.77
N GLU A 288 2.01 -1.79 -19.51
CA GLU A 288 3.10 -0.82 -19.51
C GLU A 288 3.46 -0.35 -20.92
N GLU A 289 3.58 -1.26 -21.88
CA GLU A 289 3.84 -0.94 -23.28
C GLU A 289 2.69 -0.14 -23.92
N MET A 290 1.44 -0.51 -23.62
CA MET A 290 0.22 0.10 -24.16
C MET A 290 -0.40 1.15 -23.21
N HIS A 291 0.41 1.74 -22.37
CA HIS A 291 0.01 2.69 -21.33
C HIS A 291 -0.98 3.77 -21.81
N ASP A 292 -0.70 4.43 -22.95
CA ASP A 292 -1.57 5.48 -23.48
C ASP A 292 -2.95 4.95 -23.90
N ALA A 293 -3.00 3.73 -24.45
CA ALA A 293 -4.25 3.07 -24.81
C ALA A 293 -5.08 2.70 -23.56
N VAL A 294 -4.42 2.22 -22.51
CA VAL A 294 -5.04 1.93 -21.21
C VAL A 294 -5.66 3.20 -20.63
N LEU A 295 -4.89 4.29 -20.53
CA LEU A 295 -5.39 5.58 -20.02
C LEU A 295 -6.56 6.11 -20.83
N LYS A 296 -6.43 6.09 -22.16
CA LYS A 296 -7.50 6.56 -23.08
C LYS A 296 -8.80 5.76 -22.89
N SER A 297 -8.70 4.45 -22.70
CA SER A 297 -9.87 3.61 -22.47
C SER A 297 -10.56 3.94 -21.15
N ILE A 298 -9.82 4.05 -20.06
CA ILE A 298 -10.36 4.44 -18.74
C ILE A 298 -11.04 5.81 -18.81
N GLN A 299 -10.41 6.78 -19.48
CA GLN A 299 -10.89 8.16 -19.60
C GLN A 299 -12.17 8.32 -20.43
N GLN A 300 -12.59 7.30 -21.18
CA GLN A 300 -13.90 7.30 -21.85
C GLN A 300 -15.05 7.35 -20.83
N ASN A 301 -14.86 6.83 -19.62
CA ASN A 301 -15.88 6.75 -18.58
C ASN A 301 -15.53 7.50 -17.30
N PHE A 302 -14.26 7.68 -17.00
CA PHE A 302 -13.79 8.32 -15.75
C PHE A 302 -13.00 9.59 -16.07
N THR A 303 -13.47 10.73 -15.56
CA THR A 303 -12.88 12.06 -15.79
C THR A 303 -11.99 12.54 -14.65
N GLY A 304 -11.91 11.79 -13.55
CA GLY A 304 -11.01 12.07 -12.43
C GLY A 304 -9.55 11.84 -12.78
N PRO A 305 -8.62 12.29 -11.93
CA PRO A 305 -7.19 12.05 -12.10
C PRO A 305 -6.86 10.56 -12.12
N VAL A 306 -6.06 10.13 -13.11
CA VAL A 306 -5.52 8.78 -13.23
C VAL A 306 -4.01 8.86 -13.20
N SER A 307 -3.37 8.10 -12.34
CA SER A 307 -1.92 7.96 -12.24
C SER A 307 -1.50 6.51 -12.43
N VAL A 308 -0.27 6.29 -12.87
CA VAL A 308 0.34 4.96 -12.98
C VAL A 308 1.40 4.81 -11.90
N ALA A 309 1.34 3.72 -11.14
CA ALA A 309 2.23 3.48 -10.03
C ALA A 309 3.67 3.22 -10.48
N ALA A 310 4.59 3.66 -9.67
CA ALA A 310 6.01 3.33 -9.76
C ALA A 310 6.52 2.92 -8.37
N ASP A 311 7.51 2.03 -8.33
CA ASP A 311 8.18 1.67 -7.08
C ASP A 311 8.77 2.91 -6.39
N GLY A 312 8.54 3.06 -5.11
CA GLY A 312 8.95 4.23 -4.32
C GLY A 312 8.02 5.45 -4.41
N MET A 313 6.98 5.41 -5.25
CA MET A 313 6.01 6.51 -5.39
C MET A 313 5.26 6.75 -4.07
N ARG A 314 5.02 8.03 -3.75
CA ARG A 314 4.24 8.46 -2.59
C ARG A 314 3.08 9.34 -3.03
N LEU A 315 1.91 9.12 -2.44
CA LEU A 315 0.67 9.85 -2.76
C LEU A 315 -0.12 10.17 -1.51
N GLN A 316 -0.77 11.32 -1.54
CA GLN A 316 -1.81 11.69 -0.58
C GLN A 316 -3.18 11.42 -1.22
N PRO A 317 -4.06 10.68 -0.54
CA PRO A 317 -5.43 10.47 -0.97
C PRO A 317 -6.24 11.76 -1.09
#